data_93c6d84377f8a6a9d0086944dcaf8f03
#
_entry.id   93c6d84377f8a6a9d0086944dcaf8f03
#
_cell.length_a   1.000
_cell.length_b   1.000
_cell.length_c   1.000
_cell.angle_alpha   90.00
_cell.angle_beta   90.00
_cell.angle_gamma   90.00
#
_symmetry.space_group_name_H-M   'P 1'
#
loop_
_entity.id
_entity.type
_entity.pdbx_description
1 polymer ?
#
loop_
_entity_poly.entity_id
_entity_poly.type
_entity_poly.pdbx_seq_one_letter_code
_entity_poly.pdbx_strand_id
1 'polypeptide(L)'
;GQAASMGAFLLAAGAPEKRFCLPNARTMIHQPSGGAQGQATDIHIQSQEILKIKDKLNGLMAHHTGQAVDKVTEDTERDNFMSAEESKEYGLVDQVLDKRI
;
A
#
# COMPACT_ATOMS: atom_id res chain seq x y z
N GLY A 1 -12.70 3.47 10.83
CA GLY A 1 -11.27 3.59 10.99
C GLY A 1 -10.52 3.72 9.68
N GLN A 2 -9.22 3.75 9.76
CA GLN A 2 -8.37 3.96 8.61
C GLN A 2 -7.15 3.05 8.69
N ALA A 3 -6.85 2.38 7.57
CA ALA A 3 -5.60 1.64 7.39
C ALA A 3 -4.78 2.40 6.35
N ALA A 4 -3.70 3.02 6.77
CA ALA A 4 -2.90 3.87 5.92
C ALA A 4 -1.45 3.42 5.87
N SER A 5 -0.77 3.67 4.74
CA SER A 5 0.64 3.38 4.57
C SER A 5 0.96 1.91 4.85
N MET A 6 1.82 1.64 5.83
CA MET A 6 2.16 0.28 6.22
C MET A 6 0.93 -0.47 6.76
N GLY A 7 -0.05 0.23 7.34
CA GLY A 7 -1.31 -0.37 7.76
C GLY A 7 -2.09 -0.95 6.59
N ALA A 8 -2.14 -0.23 5.47
CA ALA A 8 -2.78 -0.73 4.24
C ALA A 8 -2.01 -1.94 3.69
N PHE A 9 -0.68 -1.90 3.74
CA PHE A 9 0.15 -3.02 3.30
C PHE A 9 -0.11 -4.28 4.15
N LEU A 10 -0.14 -4.14 5.47
CA LEU A 10 -0.42 -5.26 6.37
C LEU A 10 -1.81 -5.84 6.15
N LEU A 11 -2.80 -4.98 5.89
CA LEU A 11 -4.16 -5.42 5.57
C LEU A 11 -4.16 -6.25 4.28
N ALA A 12 -3.52 -5.76 3.23
CA ALA A 12 -3.46 -6.45 1.95
C ALA A 12 -2.68 -7.77 2.05
N ALA A 13 -1.71 -7.86 2.97
CA ALA A 13 -0.88 -9.04 3.17
C ALA A 13 -1.56 -10.14 4.00
N GLY A 14 -2.78 -9.92 4.48
CA GLY A 14 -3.53 -10.94 5.20
C GLY A 14 -3.84 -12.16 4.34
N ALA A 15 -4.31 -13.23 4.97
CA ALA A 15 -4.64 -14.45 4.25
C ALA A 15 -5.73 -14.19 3.19
N PRO A 16 -5.59 -14.75 1.98
CA PRO A 16 -6.61 -14.59 0.94
C PRO A 16 -7.99 -15.01 1.46
N GLU A 17 -9.01 -14.26 1.07
CA GLU A 17 -10.41 -14.43 1.45
C GLU A 17 -10.71 -14.11 2.92
N LYS A 18 -9.70 -13.68 3.69
CA LYS A 18 -9.87 -13.35 5.11
C LYS A 18 -9.52 -11.91 5.44
N ARG A 19 -9.46 -11.04 4.43
CA ARG A 19 -9.19 -9.62 4.60
C ARG A 19 -10.51 -8.86 4.54
N PHE A 20 -10.84 -8.15 5.62
CA PHE A 20 -12.13 -7.48 5.76
C PHE A 20 -11.98 -6.02 6.15
N CYS A 21 -12.97 -5.19 5.78
CA CYS A 21 -13.10 -3.84 6.33
C CYS A 21 -14.57 -3.52 6.58
N LEU A 22 -14.81 -2.52 7.41
CA LEU A 22 -16.16 -2.02 7.69
C LEU A 22 -16.57 -1.00 6.63
N PRO A 23 -17.88 -0.76 6.42
CA PRO A 23 -18.35 0.07 5.30
C PRO A 23 -17.85 1.51 5.31
N ASN A 24 -17.57 2.06 6.48
CA ASN A 24 -17.10 3.44 6.62
C ASN A 24 -15.60 3.54 6.84
N ALA A 25 -14.88 2.42 6.73
CA ALA A 25 -13.43 2.40 6.83
C ALA A 25 -12.81 2.92 5.53
N ARG A 26 -11.59 3.38 5.62
CA ARG A 26 -10.82 3.85 4.48
C ARG A 26 -9.43 3.25 4.48
N THR A 27 -8.86 3.08 3.30
CA THR A 27 -7.46 2.69 3.16
C THR A 27 -6.72 3.77 2.39
N MET A 28 -5.42 3.87 2.61
CA MET A 28 -4.57 4.80 1.89
C MET A 28 -3.25 4.13 1.56
N ILE A 29 -2.90 4.17 0.29
CA ILE A 29 -1.64 3.65 -0.19
C ILE A 29 -0.77 4.79 -0.71
N HIS A 30 0.53 4.67 -0.53
CA HIS A 30 1.50 5.61 -1.09
C HIS A 30 2.87 4.93 -1.15
N GLN A 31 3.76 5.54 -1.93
CA GLN A 31 5.13 5.03 -2.00
C GLN A 31 5.88 5.31 -0.70
N PRO A 32 6.92 4.51 -0.38
CA PRO A 32 7.75 4.79 0.78
C PRO A 32 8.33 6.20 0.69
N SER A 33 8.21 6.95 1.77
CA SER A 33 8.86 8.26 1.87
C SER A 33 10.23 8.08 2.47
N GLY A 34 11.16 8.94 2.08
CA GLY A 34 12.50 8.93 2.63
C GLY A 34 13.17 10.27 2.40
N GLY A 35 14.08 10.61 3.31
CA GLY A 35 14.94 11.76 3.19
C GLY A 35 16.38 11.33 3.16
N ALA A 36 17.23 12.14 2.56
CA ALA A 36 18.66 11.90 2.51
C ALA A 36 19.39 13.13 3.02
N GLN A 37 20.38 12.91 3.89
CA GLN A 37 21.24 13.95 4.45
C GLN A 37 22.70 13.52 4.41
N GLY A 38 23.59 14.49 4.40
CA GLY A 38 25.01 14.23 4.42
C GLY A 38 25.71 14.62 3.12
N GLN A 39 26.86 14.01 2.87
CA GLN A 39 27.64 14.29 1.66
C GLN A 39 26.94 13.69 0.43
N ALA A 40 27.26 14.24 -0.75
CA ALA A 40 26.62 13.82 -2.01
C ALA A 40 26.69 12.32 -2.26
N THR A 41 27.82 11.68 -1.92
CA THR A 41 27.97 10.22 -2.08
C THR A 41 27.01 9.45 -1.19
N ASP A 42 26.84 9.88 0.05
CA ASP A 42 25.94 9.24 1.01
C ASP A 42 24.48 9.44 0.58
N ILE A 43 24.14 10.62 0.09
CA ILE A 43 22.80 10.91 -0.44
C ILE A 43 22.48 10.00 -1.60
N HIS A 44 23.42 9.78 -2.50
CA HIS A 44 23.25 8.89 -3.65
C HIS A 44 22.98 7.44 -3.21
N ILE A 45 23.75 6.95 -2.24
CA ILE A 45 23.59 5.59 -1.71
C ILE A 45 22.20 5.45 -1.05
N GLN A 46 21.81 6.43 -0.24
CA GLN A 46 20.49 6.43 0.43
C GLN A 46 19.35 6.45 -0.58
N SER A 47 19.47 7.27 -1.64
CA SER A 47 18.45 7.39 -2.67
C SER A 47 18.28 6.07 -3.43
N GLN A 48 19.38 5.38 -3.75
CA GLN A 48 19.32 4.08 -4.40
C GLN A 48 18.63 3.04 -3.51
N GLU A 49 18.92 3.04 -2.22
CA GLU A 49 18.29 2.12 -1.28
C GLU A 49 16.79 2.35 -1.17
N ILE A 50 16.35 3.62 -1.14
CA ILE A 50 14.94 3.98 -1.12
C ILE A 50 14.24 3.45 -2.38
N LEU A 51 14.86 3.58 -3.55
CA LEU A 51 14.30 3.07 -4.80
C LEU A 51 14.16 1.55 -4.78
N LYS A 52 15.13 0.84 -4.23
CA LYS A 52 15.04 -0.62 -4.09
C LYS A 52 13.89 -1.04 -3.18
N ILE A 53 13.73 -0.35 -2.06
CA ILE A 53 12.64 -0.63 -1.11
C ILE A 53 11.29 -0.34 -1.77
N LYS A 54 11.19 0.76 -2.50
CA LYS A 54 9.97 1.12 -3.24
C LYS A 54 9.58 0.03 -4.23
N ASP A 55 10.52 -0.43 -5.04
CA ASP A 55 10.24 -1.46 -6.03
C ASP A 55 9.79 -2.76 -5.37
N LYS A 56 10.46 -3.14 -4.28
CA LYS A 56 10.11 -4.34 -3.53
C LYS A 56 8.69 -4.25 -2.93
N LEU A 57 8.37 -3.15 -2.29
CA LEU A 57 7.05 -2.96 -1.69
C LEU A 57 5.95 -2.90 -2.73
N ASN A 58 6.18 -2.23 -3.86
CA ASN A 58 5.20 -2.18 -4.95
C ASN A 58 4.96 -3.57 -5.55
N GLY A 59 6.01 -4.37 -5.70
CA GLY A 59 5.89 -5.75 -6.16
C GLY A 59 5.08 -6.61 -5.21
N LEU A 60 5.33 -6.49 -3.91
CA LEU A 60 4.58 -7.22 -2.89
C LEU A 60 3.11 -6.78 -2.84
N MET A 61 2.86 -5.47 -2.93
CA MET A 61 1.50 -4.95 -2.96
C MET A 61 0.76 -5.47 -4.20
N ALA A 62 1.40 -5.49 -5.36
CA ALA A 62 0.82 -6.04 -6.59
C ALA A 62 0.47 -7.52 -6.42
N HIS A 63 1.35 -8.28 -5.78
CA HIS A 63 1.11 -9.69 -5.51
C HIS A 63 -0.12 -9.89 -4.61
N HIS A 64 -0.20 -9.13 -3.51
CA HIS A 64 -1.30 -9.29 -2.55
C HIS A 64 -2.64 -8.76 -3.05
N THR A 65 -2.65 -7.76 -3.92
CA THR A 65 -3.89 -7.17 -4.44
C THR A 65 -4.34 -7.78 -5.76
N GLY A 66 -3.46 -8.49 -6.45
CA GLY A 66 -3.74 -8.99 -7.79
C GLY A 66 -3.64 -7.94 -8.89
N GLN A 67 -3.14 -6.74 -8.56
CA GLN A 67 -2.95 -5.67 -9.54
C GLN A 67 -1.61 -5.80 -10.26
N ALA A 68 -1.52 -5.21 -11.45
CA ALA A 68 -0.24 -5.12 -12.15
C ALA A 68 0.72 -4.21 -11.39
N VAL A 69 2.02 -4.54 -11.40
CA VAL A 69 3.04 -3.74 -10.70
C VAL A 69 3.04 -2.29 -11.20
N ASP A 70 2.90 -2.08 -12.51
CA ASP A 70 2.88 -0.73 -13.09
C ASP A 70 1.71 0.09 -12.56
N LYS A 71 0.54 -0.55 -12.38
CA LYS A 71 -0.63 0.12 -11.81
C LYS A 71 -0.40 0.49 -10.35
N VAL A 72 0.16 -0.40 -9.55
CA VAL A 72 0.47 -0.11 -8.15
C VAL A 72 1.49 1.02 -8.05
N THR A 73 2.51 1.01 -8.90
CA THR A 73 3.54 2.05 -8.92
C THR A 73 2.93 3.42 -9.21
N GLU A 74 2.05 3.49 -10.21
CA GLU A 74 1.35 4.74 -10.55
C GLU A 74 0.42 5.18 -9.42
N ASP A 75 -0.37 4.26 -8.87
CA ASP A 75 -1.37 4.57 -7.85
C ASP A 75 -0.76 4.98 -6.51
N THR A 76 0.50 4.61 -6.24
CA THR A 76 1.19 4.96 -4.99
C THR A 76 2.11 6.17 -5.10
N GLU A 77 2.21 6.80 -6.26
CA GLU A 77 3.05 8.01 -6.41
C GLU A 77 2.63 9.13 -5.46
N ARG A 78 1.35 9.22 -5.16
CA ARG A 78 0.79 10.16 -4.18
C ARG A 78 -0.13 9.41 -3.24
N ASP A 79 -0.47 10.07 -2.13
CA ASP A 79 -1.43 9.49 -1.18
C ASP A 79 -2.73 9.18 -1.91
N ASN A 80 -3.11 7.91 -1.92
CA ASN A 80 -4.28 7.43 -2.62
C ASN A 80 -5.25 6.86 -1.60
N PHE A 81 -6.30 7.62 -1.29
CA PHE A 81 -7.32 7.22 -0.34
C PHE A 81 -8.41 6.43 -1.05
N MET A 82 -8.80 5.33 -0.44
CA MET A 82 -9.86 4.47 -0.97
C MET A 82 -10.93 4.22 0.09
N SER A 83 -12.19 4.25 -0.36
CA SER A 83 -13.31 3.82 0.45
C SER A 83 -13.27 2.30 0.66
N ALA A 84 -14.16 1.77 1.48
CA ALA A 84 -14.27 0.34 1.70
C ALA A 84 -14.51 -0.41 0.37
N GLU A 85 -15.45 0.04 -0.43
CA GLU A 85 -15.78 -0.60 -1.71
C GLU A 85 -14.63 -0.48 -2.70
N GLU A 86 -14.00 0.68 -2.79
CA GLU A 86 -12.83 0.87 -3.66
C GLU A 86 -11.67 -0.02 -3.23
N SER A 87 -11.48 -0.21 -1.92
CA SER A 87 -10.46 -1.11 -1.38
C SER A 87 -10.71 -2.56 -1.79
N LYS A 88 -11.98 -2.97 -1.80
CA LYS A 88 -12.35 -4.31 -2.25
C LYS A 88 -12.09 -4.47 -3.75
N GLU A 89 -12.49 -3.52 -4.57
CA GLU A 89 -12.27 -3.57 -6.01
C GLU A 89 -10.78 -3.59 -6.35
N TYR A 90 -9.97 -2.85 -5.60
CA TYR A 90 -8.52 -2.82 -5.79
C TYR A 90 -7.86 -4.14 -5.39
N GLY A 91 -8.44 -4.87 -4.46
CA GLY A 91 -7.88 -6.12 -3.95
C GLY A 91 -7.17 -5.98 -2.62
N LEU A 92 -7.29 -4.83 -1.94
CA LEU A 92 -6.72 -4.63 -0.61
C LEU A 92 -7.46 -5.45 0.43
N VAL A 93 -8.75 -5.64 0.25
CA VAL A 93 -9.58 -6.49 1.10
C VAL A 93 -10.44 -7.40 0.24
N ASP A 94 -10.96 -8.45 0.83
CA ASP A 94 -11.80 -9.42 0.13
C ASP A 94 -13.29 -9.13 0.32
N GLN A 95 -13.67 -8.59 1.47
CA GLN A 95 -15.06 -8.29 1.79
C GLN A 95 -15.20 -7.01 2.59
N VAL A 96 -16.34 -6.35 2.41
CA VAL A 96 -16.79 -5.25 3.25
C VAL A 96 -17.89 -5.80 4.15
N LEU A 97 -17.69 -5.71 5.47
CA LEU A 97 -18.64 -6.22 6.46
C LEU A 97 -19.56 -5.11 6.93
N ASP A 98 -20.86 -5.39 7.03
CA ASP A 98 -21.85 -4.40 7.47
C ASP A 98 -21.67 -4.03 8.95
N LYS A 99 -21.11 -4.94 9.75
CA LYS A 99 -20.90 -4.72 11.19
C LYS A 99 -19.76 -5.59 11.68
N ARG A 100 -19.28 -5.26 12.89
CA ARG A 100 -18.26 -6.08 13.55
C ARG A 100 -18.80 -7.47 13.86
N ILE A 101 -17.92 -8.41 13.71
CA ILE A 101 -18.17 -9.79 14.10
C ILE A 101 -17.92 -9.94 15.59
#